data_809856f5a02039ba6986e6ed2c046369
#
_entry.id   809856f5a02039ba6986e6ed2c046369
#
_cell.length_a   1.000
_cell.length_b   1.000
_cell.length_c   1.000
_cell.angle_alpha   90.00
_cell.angle_beta   90.00
_cell.angle_gamma   90.00
#
_symmetry.space_group_name_H-M   'P 1'
#
loop_
_entity.id
_entity.type
_entity.pdbx_description
1 polymer ?
#
loop_
_entity_poly.entity_id
_entity_poly.type
_entity_poly.pdbx_seq_one_letter_code
_entity_poly.pdbx_strand_id
1 'polypeptide(L)'
;MPISDYYSNLRQHVGTQRLFTPCVAAIIRNEAGHILFQDPGGPFWSLPAGAIELGESPAQAVIREVYEETGLFVRPVRLIATFGGESFRFTYPDGNEVEYVATVFECEVVGGTLEA
;
A
#
# COMPACT_ATOMS: atom_id res chain seq x y z
N MET A 1 -7.15 6.74 1.02
CA MET A 1 -7.49 5.34 1.29
C MET A 1 -8.32 5.26 2.55
N PRO A 2 -9.49 4.63 2.52
CA PRO A 2 -10.28 4.49 3.73
C PRO A 2 -9.55 3.62 4.76
N ILE A 3 -9.64 4.02 6.02
CA ILE A 3 -9.10 3.21 7.11
C ILE A 3 -10.03 2.03 7.34
N SER A 4 -9.48 0.83 7.54
CA SER A 4 -10.28 -0.36 7.80
C SER A 4 -10.85 -0.35 9.20
N ASP A 5 -11.85 -1.19 9.43
CA ASP A 5 -12.46 -1.34 10.75
C ASP A 5 -11.45 -1.79 11.80
N TYR A 6 -10.53 -2.69 11.42
CA TYR A 6 -9.49 -3.17 12.35
C TYR A 6 -8.62 -2.01 12.83
N TYR A 7 -8.05 -1.23 11.89
CA TYR A 7 -7.16 -0.13 12.27
C TYR A 7 -7.91 1.00 12.95
N SER A 8 -9.15 1.27 12.53
CA SER A 8 -10.00 2.26 13.16
C SER A 8 -10.28 1.90 14.62
N ASN A 9 -10.65 0.65 14.88
CA ASN A 9 -10.90 0.18 16.24
C ASN A 9 -9.62 0.23 17.09
N LEU A 10 -8.49 -0.17 16.52
CA LEU A 10 -7.22 -0.12 17.23
C LEU A 10 -6.86 1.30 17.63
N ARG A 11 -7.08 2.28 16.73
CA ARG A 11 -6.84 3.70 17.02
C ARG A 11 -7.68 4.22 18.17
N GLN A 12 -8.91 3.72 18.35
CA GLN A 12 -9.75 4.08 19.49
C GLN A 12 -9.11 3.70 20.83
N HIS A 13 -8.27 2.67 20.85
CA HIS A 13 -7.61 2.20 22.07
C HIS A 13 -6.23 2.86 22.28
N VAL A 14 -5.49 3.12 21.22
CA VAL A 14 -4.11 3.60 21.32
C VAL A 14 -3.94 5.06 20.90
N GLY A 15 -4.99 5.70 20.39
CA GLY A 15 -4.91 7.08 19.94
C GLY A 15 -3.91 7.24 18.79
N THR A 16 -3.04 8.23 18.90
CA THR A 16 -2.08 8.57 17.85
C THR A 16 -0.72 7.89 18.02
N GLN A 17 -0.58 7.01 18.99
CA GLN A 17 0.69 6.30 19.23
C GLN A 17 1.16 5.59 17.96
N ARG A 18 2.50 5.52 17.80
CA ARG A 18 3.08 4.84 16.63
C ARG A 18 2.69 3.40 16.60
N LEU A 19 2.04 2.99 15.48
CA LEU A 19 1.66 1.61 15.23
C LEU A 19 2.62 0.99 14.23
N PHE A 20 3.11 -0.19 14.59
CA PHE A 20 3.94 -1.01 13.71
C PHE A 20 2.99 -1.70 12.72
N THR A 21 3.03 -1.29 11.46
CA THR A 21 1.99 -1.64 10.48
C THR A 21 2.58 -2.39 9.29
N PRO A 22 2.16 -3.64 9.05
CA PRO A 22 2.54 -4.33 7.82
C PRO A 22 1.80 -3.73 6.63
N CYS A 23 2.52 -3.50 5.54
CA CYS A 23 1.93 -3.00 4.31
C CYS A 23 2.55 -3.66 3.07
N VAL A 24 1.93 -3.41 1.93
CA VAL A 24 2.39 -3.91 0.64
C VAL A 24 2.46 -2.75 -0.35
N ALA A 25 3.30 -2.92 -1.37
CA ALA A 25 3.39 -1.99 -2.49
C ALA A 25 3.61 -2.76 -3.78
N ALA A 26 3.17 -2.19 -4.89
CA ALA A 26 3.25 -2.83 -6.20
C ALA A 26 4.12 -2.03 -7.16
N ILE A 27 5.03 -2.71 -7.85
CA ILE A 27 5.71 -2.19 -9.02
C ILE A 27 4.99 -2.75 -10.23
N ILE A 28 4.35 -1.88 -11.01
CA ILE A 28 3.57 -2.22 -12.19
C ILE A 28 4.17 -1.48 -13.37
N ARG A 29 4.58 -2.22 -14.39
CA ARG A 29 5.17 -1.62 -15.61
C ARG A 29 4.20 -1.74 -16.77
N ASN A 30 4.19 -0.71 -17.63
CA ASN A 30 3.50 -0.79 -18.90
C ASN A 30 4.40 -1.43 -19.96
N GLU A 31 3.90 -1.55 -21.21
CA GLU A 31 4.66 -2.16 -22.31
C GLU A 31 5.96 -1.40 -22.62
N ALA A 32 6.00 -0.09 -22.35
CA ALA A 32 7.20 0.71 -22.52
C ALA A 32 8.20 0.60 -21.37
N GLY A 33 7.83 -0.15 -20.31
CA GLY A 33 8.67 -0.31 -19.13
C GLY A 33 8.53 0.79 -18.10
N HIS A 34 7.59 1.71 -18.27
CA HIS A 34 7.33 2.77 -17.31
C HIS A 34 6.58 2.22 -16.10
N ILE A 35 6.95 2.71 -14.91
CA ILE A 35 6.35 2.28 -13.65
C ILE A 35 5.17 3.19 -13.31
N LEU A 36 4.08 2.58 -12.84
CA LEU A 36 2.90 3.30 -12.39
C LEU A 36 3.12 3.92 -11.03
N PHE A 37 3.00 5.25 -10.95
CA PHE A 37 3.00 5.99 -9.70
C PHE A 37 1.68 6.73 -9.54
N GLN A 38 1.28 6.95 -8.30
CA GLN A 38 0.12 7.74 -7.94
C GLN A 38 0.56 9.09 -7.42
N ASP A 39 -0.25 10.11 -7.76
CA ASP A 39 -0.11 11.44 -7.17
C ASP A 39 -1.21 11.61 -6.10
N PRO A 40 -0.87 11.49 -4.82
CA PRO A 40 -1.87 11.64 -3.76
C PRO A 40 -2.22 13.10 -3.44
N GLY A 41 -1.71 14.06 -4.23
CA GLY A 41 -1.92 15.48 -3.95
C GLY A 41 -0.91 16.09 -3.00
N GLY A 42 0.07 15.31 -2.55
CA GLY A 42 1.15 15.77 -1.69
C GLY A 42 2.44 16.01 -2.47
N PRO A 43 3.56 16.23 -1.77
CA PRO A 43 4.84 16.53 -2.42
C PRO A 43 5.51 15.33 -3.08
N PHE A 44 5.03 14.13 -2.85
CA PHE A 44 5.67 12.91 -3.35
C PHE A 44 4.68 12.04 -4.12
N TRP A 45 5.15 11.47 -5.23
CA TRP A 45 4.47 10.38 -5.93
C TRP A 45 4.73 9.08 -5.19
N SER A 46 3.77 8.17 -5.18
CA SER A 46 3.91 6.89 -4.50
C SER A 46 3.50 5.72 -5.39
N LEU A 47 4.05 4.56 -5.12
CA LEU A 47 3.57 3.31 -5.70
C LEU A 47 2.17 3.02 -5.13
N PRO A 48 1.32 2.27 -5.88
CA PRO A 48 0.12 1.71 -5.27
C PRO A 48 0.50 0.88 -4.04
N ALA A 49 -0.11 1.18 -2.90
CA ALA A 49 0.30 0.61 -1.62
C ALA A 49 -0.81 0.71 -0.58
N GLY A 50 -0.71 -0.09 0.47
CA GLY A 50 -1.61 0.00 1.59
C GLY A 50 -1.37 -1.07 2.65
N ALA A 51 -2.07 -0.93 3.76
CA ALA A 51 -1.93 -1.84 4.90
C ALA A 51 -2.53 -3.21 4.59
N ILE A 52 -1.90 -4.24 5.16
CA ILE A 52 -2.44 -5.61 5.12
C ILE A 52 -3.55 -5.70 6.18
N GLU A 53 -4.66 -6.30 5.80
CA GLU A 53 -5.80 -6.51 6.70
C GLU A 53 -5.71 -7.86 7.40
N LEU A 54 -6.41 -8.00 8.50
CA LEU A 54 -6.50 -9.29 9.20
C LEU A 54 -6.98 -10.38 8.25
N GLY A 55 -6.30 -11.52 8.27
CA GLY A 55 -6.65 -12.67 7.47
C GLY A 55 -6.18 -12.62 6.03
N GLU A 56 -5.60 -11.52 5.60
CA GLU A 56 -5.05 -11.35 4.26
C GLU A 56 -3.59 -11.79 4.21
N SER A 57 -3.22 -12.52 3.16
CA SER A 57 -1.79 -12.68 2.86
C SER A 57 -1.25 -11.41 2.20
N PRO A 58 0.07 -11.17 2.21
CA PRO A 58 0.63 -10.04 1.47
C PRO A 58 0.24 -10.01 -0.01
N ALA A 59 0.22 -11.16 -0.67
CA ALA A 59 -0.19 -11.25 -2.09
C ALA A 59 -1.65 -10.84 -2.29
N GLN A 60 -2.56 -11.28 -1.41
CA GLN A 60 -3.95 -10.87 -1.47
C GLN A 60 -4.10 -9.37 -1.22
N ALA A 61 -3.34 -8.84 -0.28
CA ALA A 61 -3.39 -7.41 0.05
C ALA A 61 -2.97 -6.54 -1.13
N VAL A 62 -1.89 -6.90 -1.84
CA VAL A 62 -1.43 -6.10 -2.97
C VAL A 62 -2.42 -6.13 -4.13
N ILE A 63 -3.08 -7.27 -4.37
CA ILE A 63 -4.13 -7.36 -5.41
C ILE A 63 -5.29 -6.42 -5.06
N ARG A 64 -5.75 -6.45 -3.82
CA ARG A 64 -6.85 -5.61 -3.35
C ARG A 64 -6.49 -4.12 -3.43
N GLU A 65 -5.33 -3.74 -2.90
CA GLU A 65 -4.92 -2.33 -2.86
C GLU A 65 -4.75 -1.75 -4.27
N VAL A 66 -4.13 -2.50 -5.18
CA VAL A 66 -3.98 -2.03 -6.56
C VAL A 66 -5.36 -1.80 -7.19
N TYR A 67 -6.29 -2.73 -7.01
CA TYR A 67 -7.64 -2.56 -7.58
C TYR A 67 -8.36 -1.35 -6.98
N GLU A 68 -8.33 -1.20 -5.66
CA GLU A 68 -8.98 -0.08 -5.00
C GLU A 68 -8.44 1.29 -5.46
N GLU A 69 -7.12 1.36 -5.70
CA GLU A 69 -6.47 2.62 -6.02
C GLU A 69 -6.41 2.93 -7.50
N THR A 70 -6.42 1.90 -8.36
CA THR A 70 -6.17 2.10 -9.80
C THR A 70 -7.24 1.52 -10.73
N GLY A 71 -8.07 0.62 -10.26
CA GLY A 71 -9.01 -0.11 -11.10
C GLY A 71 -8.41 -1.29 -11.85
N LEU A 72 -7.12 -1.55 -11.67
CA LEU A 72 -6.44 -2.65 -12.37
C LEU A 72 -6.46 -3.94 -11.55
N PHE A 73 -6.69 -5.05 -12.26
CA PHE A 73 -6.46 -6.38 -11.69
C PHE A 73 -5.04 -6.82 -12.01
N VAL A 74 -4.29 -7.17 -10.97
CA VAL A 74 -2.89 -7.56 -11.14
C VAL A 74 -2.64 -8.95 -10.56
N ARG A 75 -1.56 -9.55 -11.04
CA ARG A 75 -1.03 -10.79 -10.49
C ARG A 75 0.39 -10.51 -9.98
N PRO A 76 0.69 -10.76 -8.68
CA PRO A 76 2.07 -10.67 -8.20
C PRO A 76 2.89 -11.77 -8.87
N VAL A 77 3.99 -11.38 -9.51
CA VAL A 77 4.86 -12.34 -10.23
C VAL A 77 6.18 -12.55 -9.53
N ARG A 78 6.59 -11.60 -8.70
CA ARG A 78 7.88 -11.69 -8.02
C ARG A 78 7.90 -10.83 -6.76
N LEU A 79 8.47 -11.37 -5.71
CA LEU A 79 8.78 -10.60 -4.50
C LEU A 79 10.08 -9.81 -4.76
N ILE A 80 10.02 -8.49 -4.63
CA ILE A 80 11.19 -7.63 -4.83
C ILE A 80 12.03 -7.58 -3.56
N ALA A 81 11.44 -7.07 -2.46
CA ALA A 81 12.13 -6.92 -1.19
C ALA A 81 11.13 -6.51 -0.10
N THR A 82 11.60 -6.57 1.14
CA THR A 82 10.91 -6.01 2.30
C THR A 82 11.72 -4.84 2.82
N PHE A 83 11.03 -3.73 3.11
CA PHE A 83 11.63 -2.49 3.58
C PHE A 83 11.03 -2.10 4.93
N GLY A 84 11.81 -1.44 5.77
CA GLY A 84 11.34 -0.98 7.08
C GLY A 84 12.38 -0.11 7.75
N GLY A 85 12.15 0.16 9.03
CA GLY A 85 13.04 0.96 9.87
C GLY A 85 12.59 2.41 9.99
N GLU A 86 13.45 3.24 10.55
CA GLU A 86 13.12 4.63 10.86
C GLU A 86 12.68 5.45 9.65
N SER A 87 13.26 5.19 8.47
CA SER A 87 12.88 5.93 7.25
C SER A 87 11.47 5.59 6.78
N PHE A 88 10.83 4.58 7.36
CA PHE A 88 9.44 4.20 7.06
C PHE A 88 8.47 4.63 8.17
N ARG A 89 8.87 5.60 8.98
CA ARG A 89 8.00 6.26 9.95
C ARG A 89 7.33 7.46 9.31
N PHE A 90 6.03 7.57 9.51
CA PHE A 90 5.24 8.69 9.00
C PHE A 90 4.30 9.20 10.09
N THR A 91 4.07 10.52 10.07
CA THR A 91 3.04 11.15 10.89
C THR A 91 2.03 11.77 9.95
N TYR A 92 0.79 11.35 10.06
CA TYR A 92 -0.30 11.84 9.22
C TYR A 92 -0.82 13.18 9.75
N PRO A 93 -1.58 13.94 8.91
CA PRO A 93 -2.11 15.26 9.33
C PRO A 93 -2.98 15.21 10.59
N ASP A 94 -3.66 14.08 10.86
CA ASP A 94 -4.46 13.90 12.07
C ASP A 94 -3.63 13.58 13.32
N GLY A 95 -2.31 13.50 13.18
CA GLY A 95 -1.39 13.19 14.27
C GLY A 95 -1.09 11.71 14.44
N ASN A 96 -1.76 10.83 13.70
CA ASN A 96 -1.51 9.40 13.78
C ASN A 96 -0.10 9.07 13.29
N GLU A 97 0.63 8.26 14.07
CA GLU A 97 1.99 7.85 13.75
C GLU A 97 2.02 6.37 13.37
N VAL A 98 2.82 6.05 12.37
CA VAL A 98 3.02 4.67 11.90
C VAL A 98 4.49 4.39 11.63
N GLU A 99 4.85 3.13 11.71
CA GLU A 99 6.11 2.63 11.15
C GLU A 99 5.76 1.43 10.30
N TYR A 100 6.00 1.55 8.99
CA TYR A 100 5.64 0.50 8.05
C TYR A 100 6.74 -0.54 7.87
N VAL A 101 6.32 -1.80 7.76
CA VAL A 101 7.13 -2.87 7.17
C VAL A 101 6.46 -3.19 5.83
N ALA A 102 7.12 -2.82 4.74
CA ALA A 102 6.54 -2.88 3.41
C ALA A 102 7.10 -4.04 2.61
N THR A 103 6.23 -4.92 2.13
CA THR A 103 6.58 -5.98 1.19
C THR A 103 6.24 -5.48 -0.21
N VAL A 104 7.25 -5.41 -1.08
CA VAL A 104 7.11 -4.89 -2.43
C VAL A 104 7.09 -6.03 -3.43
N PHE A 105 6.05 -6.06 -4.26
CA PHE A 105 5.88 -7.05 -5.33
C PHE A 105 6.01 -6.41 -6.69
N GLU A 106 6.63 -7.13 -7.62
CA GLU A 106 6.44 -6.85 -9.03
C GLU A 106 5.15 -7.52 -9.47
N CYS A 107 4.27 -6.76 -10.12
CA CYS A 107 2.95 -7.24 -10.52
C CYS A 107 2.75 -7.04 -12.01
N GLU A 108 2.02 -7.96 -12.66
CA GLU A 108 1.59 -7.78 -14.04
C GLU A 108 0.09 -7.51 -14.08
N VAL A 109 -0.33 -6.67 -15.01
CA VAL A 109 -1.75 -6.38 -15.24
C VAL A 109 -2.38 -7.55 -15.96
N VAL A 110 -3.46 -8.09 -15.40
CA VAL A 110 -4.20 -9.22 -15.99
C VAL A 110 -5.63 -8.84 -16.36
N GLY A 111 -6.07 -7.63 -16.04
CA GLY A 111 -7.42 -7.16 -16.35
C GLY A 111 -7.69 -5.78 -15.79
N GLY A 112 -8.94 -5.36 -15.89
CA GLY A 112 -9.36 -4.06 -15.38
C GLY A 112 -9.02 -2.90 -16.30
N THR A 113 -9.39 -1.70 -15.85
CA THR A 113 -9.16 -0.46 -16.59
C THR A 113 -8.58 0.57 -15.64
N LEU A 114 -7.47 1.19 -16.02
CA LEU A 114 -6.83 2.22 -15.22
C LEU A 114 -7.78 3.41 -15.09
N GLU A 115 -8.08 3.78 -13.86
CA GLU A 115 -8.89 4.93 -13.53
C GLU A 115 -8.01 6.09 -13.04
N ALA A 116 -8.32 7.27 -13.55
CA ALA A 116 -7.59 8.47 -13.18
C ALA A 116 -8.02 8.97 -11.78
#